data_09e48141aa8642334c3a4c8a103636b0
#
_entry.id   09e48141aa8642334c3a4c8a103636b0
#
_cell.length_a   1.000
_cell.length_b   1.000
_cell.length_c   1.000
_cell.angle_alpha   90.00
_cell.angle_beta   90.00
_cell.angle_gamma   90.00
#
_symmetry.space_group_name_H-M   'P 1'
#
loop_
_entity.id
_entity.type
_entity.pdbx_description
1 polymer ?
#
loop_
_entity_poly.entity_id
_entity_poly.type
_entity_poly.pdbx_seq_one_letter_code
_entity_poly.pdbx_strand_id
1 'polypeptide(L)'
;MAYRKLGRDNKHRRSMLATMTKQVVLNESITTTETRAKEVRKFVDKMITYGKKGDLVSRRKALAFLHNDKATVEKVFSDLAKRYENRNGGYTQILKVAERRGDNSLMVILRLVSEEEPKQETKKEDKKEKKTRRTKKEDK
;
A
#
# COMPACT_ATOMS: atom_id res chain seq x y z
N MET A 1 -17.57 -0.99 4.02
CA MET A 1 -16.77 -1.95 3.21
C MET A 1 -16.49 -3.19 4.03
N ALA A 2 -16.89 -4.35 3.56
CA ALA A 2 -16.58 -5.62 4.23
C ALA A 2 -15.06 -5.89 4.17
N TYR A 3 -14.47 -6.24 5.30
CA TYR A 3 -13.10 -6.70 5.38
C TYR A 3 -12.99 -8.14 4.90
N ARG A 4 -12.01 -8.44 4.04
CA ARG A 4 -11.76 -9.81 3.57
C ARG A 4 -11.22 -10.67 4.70
N LYS A 5 -11.80 -11.83 4.92
CA LYS A 5 -11.32 -12.79 5.94
C LYS A 5 -9.99 -13.47 5.55
N LEU A 6 -9.68 -13.56 4.27
CA LEU A 6 -8.45 -14.17 3.72
C LEU A 6 -8.29 -15.66 4.12
N GLY A 7 -9.40 -16.38 4.31
CA GLY A 7 -9.39 -17.78 4.74
C GLY A 7 -8.83 -18.00 6.14
N ARG A 8 -8.88 -16.99 7.02
CA ARG A 8 -8.27 -17.03 8.36
C ARG A 8 -9.25 -16.68 9.46
N ASP A 9 -9.03 -17.24 10.65
CA ASP A 9 -9.70 -16.80 11.87
C ASP A 9 -9.34 -15.35 12.23
N ASN A 10 -10.20 -14.68 12.99
CA ASN A 10 -10.05 -13.25 13.30
C ASN A 10 -8.74 -12.94 14.02
N LYS A 11 -8.32 -13.77 14.97
CA LYS A 11 -7.06 -13.59 15.71
C LYS A 11 -5.86 -13.72 14.78
N HIS A 12 -5.81 -14.81 13.99
CA HIS A 12 -4.73 -15.07 13.03
C HIS A 12 -4.70 -14.02 11.92
N ARG A 13 -5.85 -13.59 11.40
CA ARG A 13 -5.93 -12.52 10.41
C ARG A 13 -5.32 -11.22 10.95
N ARG A 14 -5.69 -10.82 12.18
CA ARG A 14 -5.18 -9.59 12.80
C ARG A 14 -3.67 -9.64 12.99
N SER A 15 -3.14 -10.76 13.50
CA SER A 15 -1.70 -10.95 13.69
C SER A 15 -0.94 -10.92 12.36
N MET A 16 -1.43 -11.62 11.33
CA MET A 16 -0.83 -11.60 9.99
C MET A 16 -0.77 -10.18 9.41
N LEU A 17 -1.86 -9.43 9.49
CA LEU A 17 -1.90 -8.06 8.97
C LEU A 17 -0.95 -7.12 9.73
N ALA A 18 -0.85 -7.27 11.06
CA ALA A 18 0.10 -6.51 11.88
C ALA A 18 1.56 -6.83 11.48
N THR A 19 1.91 -8.12 11.35
CA THR A 19 3.24 -8.54 10.92
C THR A 19 3.60 -8.02 9.52
N MET A 20 2.69 -8.12 8.57
CA MET A 20 2.92 -7.60 7.22
C MET A 20 3.04 -6.06 7.21
N THR A 21 2.23 -5.35 8.00
CA THR A 21 2.35 -3.89 8.16
C THR A 21 3.72 -3.52 8.73
N LYS A 22 4.19 -4.24 9.75
CA LYS A 22 5.53 -4.07 10.32
C LYS A 22 6.62 -4.23 9.24
N GLN A 23 6.54 -5.29 8.44
CA GLN A 23 7.51 -5.54 7.37
C GLN A 23 7.52 -4.42 6.31
N VAL A 24 6.33 -3.90 5.92
CA VAL A 24 6.26 -2.76 5.00
C VAL A 24 6.92 -1.52 5.59
N VAL A 25 6.71 -1.24 6.87
CA VAL A 25 7.30 -0.08 7.55
C VAL A 25 8.83 -0.22 7.64
N LEU A 26 9.33 -1.40 7.98
CA LEU A 26 10.77 -1.63 8.14
C LEU A 26 11.52 -1.69 6.82
N ASN A 27 11.01 -2.46 5.84
CA ASN A 27 11.67 -2.77 4.58
C ASN A 27 11.21 -1.88 3.41
N GLU A 28 10.23 -0.99 3.64
CA GLU A 28 9.59 -0.10 2.66
C GLU A 28 8.87 -0.81 1.50
N SER A 29 9.11 -2.10 1.30
CA SER A 29 8.45 -2.92 0.28
C SER A 29 8.31 -4.37 0.72
N ILE A 30 7.24 -5.04 0.28
CA ILE A 30 7.05 -6.49 0.45
C ILE A 30 6.42 -7.09 -0.80
N THR A 31 6.77 -8.35 -1.10
CA THR A 31 6.10 -9.14 -2.14
C THR A 31 5.04 -10.04 -1.52
N THR A 32 3.80 -9.96 -2.01
CA THR A 32 2.69 -10.74 -1.50
C THR A 32 1.59 -10.92 -2.54
N THR A 33 0.51 -11.65 -2.21
CA THR A 33 -0.64 -11.78 -3.11
C THR A 33 -1.48 -10.49 -3.14
N GLU A 34 -2.11 -10.20 -4.26
CA GLU A 34 -2.91 -8.98 -4.47
C GLU A 34 -3.99 -8.79 -3.40
N THR A 35 -4.66 -9.87 -3.01
CA THR A 35 -5.73 -9.82 -2.00
C THR A 35 -5.22 -9.40 -0.62
N ARG A 36 -4.03 -9.90 -0.22
CA ARG A 36 -3.37 -9.50 1.04
C ARG A 36 -2.86 -8.07 0.97
N ALA A 37 -2.21 -7.68 -0.13
CA ALA A 37 -1.71 -6.32 -0.32
C ALA A 37 -2.83 -5.27 -0.18
N LYS A 38 -4.00 -5.52 -0.78
CA LYS A 38 -5.18 -4.65 -0.68
C LYS A 38 -5.69 -4.46 0.76
N GLU A 39 -5.58 -5.49 1.61
CA GLU A 39 -5.95 -5.36 3.02
C GLU A 39 -4.84 -4.70 3.84
N VAL A 40 -3.57 -5.07 3.66
CA VAL A 40 -2.42 -4.48 4.36
C VAL A 40 -2.30 -2.99 4.10
N ARG A 41 -2.51 -2.53 2.87
CA ARG A 41 -2.51 -1.13 2.48
C ARG A 41 -3.32 -0.24 3.43
N LYS A 42 -4.53 -0.68 3.79
CA LYS A 42 -5.43 0.08 4.68
C LYS A 42 -4.81 0.31 6.07
N PHE A 43 -4.06 -0.67 6.58
CA PHE A 43 -3.41 -0.57 7.88
C PHE A 43 -2.14 0.26 7.81
N VAL A 44 -1.34 0.13 6.76
CA VAL A 44 -0.16 0.98 6.55
C VAL A 44 -0.57 2.45 6.45
N ASP A 45 -1.56 2.77 5.62
CA ASP A 45 -2.07 4.14 5.46
C ASP A 45 -2.57 4.70 6.81
N LYS A 46 -3.22 3.87 7.62
CA LYS A 46 -3.69 4.24 8.96
C LYS A 46 -2.53 4.49 9.94
N MET A 47 -1.47 3.68 9.90
CA MET A 47 -0.29 3.86 10.76
C MET A 47 0.43 5.17 10.43
N ILE A 48 0.61 5.49 9.15
CA ILE A 48 1.22 6.78 8.72
C ILE A 48 0.35 7.96 9.15
N THR A 49 -0.97 7.85 9.03
CA THR A 49 -1.89 8.89 9.52
C THR A 49 -1.78 9.08 11.04
N TYR A 50 -1.57 8.03 11.82
CA TYR A 50 -1.31 8.15 13.26
C TYR A 50 0.04 8.81 13.54
N GLY A 51 1.08 8.48 12.76
CA GLY A 51 2.40 9.13 12.85
C GLY A 51 2.31 10.64 12.62
N LYS A 52 1.59 11.06 11.57
CA LYS A 52 1.37 12.48 11.24
C LYS A 52 0.63 13.25 12.34
N LYS A 53 -0.31 12.61 13.04
CA LYS A 53 -1.01 13.26 14.18
C LYS A 53 -0.11 13.52 15.37
N GLY A 54 0.88 12.66 15.63
CA GLY A 54 1.84 12.82 16.71
C GLY A 54 1.32 12.61 18.13
N ASP A 55 0.00 12.46 18.31
CA ASP A 55 -0.66 12.38 19.63
C ASP A 55 -0.24 11.14 20.42
N LEU A 56 -0.23 11.25 21.75
CA LEU A 56 -0.04 10.11 22.67
C LEU A 56 -1.07 9.00 22.42
N VAL A 57 -2.33 9.38 22.16
CA VAL A 57 -3.41 8.43 21.86
C VAL A 57 -3.15 7.68 20.56
N SER A 58 -2.68 8.35 19.50
CA SER A 58 -2.31 7.75 18.23
C SER A 58 -1.14 6.79 18.40
N ARG A 59 -0.12 7.16 19.21
CA ARG A 59 1.03 6.29 19.53
C ARG A 59 0.61 5.02 20.27
N ARG A 60 -0.28 5.12 21.26
CA ARG A 60 -0.84 3.95 21.97
C ARG A 60 -1.61 3.02 21.04
N LYS A 61 -2.42 3.56 20.11
CA LYS A 61 -3.16 2.78 19.11
C LYS A 61 -2.22 2.06 18.13
N ALA A 62 -1.14 2.72 17.71
CA ALA A 62 -0.12 2.11 16.85
C ALA A 62 0.61 0.96 17.56
N LEU A 63 1.05 1.17 18.81
CA LEU A 63 1.67 0.13 19.65
C LEU A 63 0.76 -1.08 19.84
N ALA A 64 -0.52 -0.85 20.17
CA ALA A 64 -1.49 -1.94 20.36
C ALA A 64 -1.72 -2.75 19.08
N PHE A 65 -1.67 -2.13 17.91
CA PHE A 65 -1.81 -2.84 16.62
C PHE A 65 -0.53 -3.59 16.25
N LEU A 66 0.64 -3.00 16.44
CA LEU A 66 1.95 -3.56 16.07
C LEU A 66 2.55 -4.49 17.14
N HIS A 67 1.73 -5.00 18.06
CA HIS A 67 2.15 -5.92 19.14
C HIS A 67 3.29 -5.37 20.00
N ASN A 68 3.21 -4.09 20.38
CA ASN A 68 4.18 -3.37 21.22
C ASN A 68 5.60 -3.27 20.62
N ASP A 69 5.73 -3.37 19.29
CA ASP A 69 7.01 -3.15 18.64
C ASP A 69 7.39 -1.66 18.62
N LYS A 70 8.24 -1.26 19.56
CA LYS A 70 8.69 0.12 19.74
C LYS A 70 9.48 0.62 18.54
N ALA A 71 10.38 -0.19 17.98
CA ALA A 71 11.24 0.19 16.86
C ALA A 71 10.43 0.55 15.60
N THR A 72 9.44 -0.28 15.25
CA THR A 72 8.56 0.01 14.11
C THR A 72 7.71 1.28 14.35
N VAL A 73 7.18 1.46 15.56
CA VAL A 73 6.40 2.67 15.90
C VAL A 73 7.28 3.91 15.84
N GLU A 74 8.50 3.85 16.35
CA GLU A 74 9.45 4.96 16.29
C GLU A 74 9.75 5.36 14.85
N LYS A 75 10.02 4.42 13.95
CA LYS A 75 10.21 4.70 12.52
C LYS A 75 8.98 5.36 11.88
N VAL A 76 7.77 4.95 12.25
CA VAL A 76 6.52 5.59 11.75
C VAL A 76 6.41 7.04 12.21
N PHE A 77 6.73 7.35 13.47
CA PHE A 77 6.54 8.68 14.06
C PHE A 77 7.70 9.65 13.80
N SER A 78 8.93 9.16 13.61
CA SER A 78 10.11 10.00 13.36
C SER A 78 10.37 10.22 11.87
N ASP A 79 10.40 9.13 11.08
CA ASP A 79 10.80 9.13 9.67
C ASP A 79 9.61 9.29 8.74
N LEU A 80 8.69 8.31 8.75
CA LEU A 80 7.58 8.29 7.79
C LEU A 80 6.60 9.45 7.99
N ALA A 81 6.39 9.89 9.23
CA ALA A 81 5.53 11.04 9.52
C ALA A 81 6.05 12.32 8.85
N LYS A 82 7.35 12.58 8.91
CA LYS A 82 8.00 13.73 8.26
C LYS A 82 7.99 13.59 6.74
N ARG A 83 8.36 12.39 6.23
CA ARG A 83 8.39 12.09 4.79
C ARG A 83 7.07 12.36 4.10
N TYR A 84 5.95 12.06 4.76
CA TYR A 84 4.60 12.20 4.19
C TYR A 84 3.80 13.39 4.73
N GLU A 85 4.43 14.38 5.33
CA GLU A 85 3.75 15.54 5.95
C GLU A 85 2.80 16.24 4.96
N ASN A 86 3.27 16.49 3.75
CA ASN A 86 2.53 17.21 2.71
C ASN A 86 1.54 16.32 1.92
N ARG A 87 1.52 15.00 2.18
CA ARG A 87 0.68 14.06 1.43
C ARG A 87 -0.57 13.68 2.22
N ASN A 88 -1.77 13.91 1.66
CA ASN A 88 -3.04 13.66 2.31
C ASN A 88 -3.61 12.24 2.10
N GLY A 89 -2.76 11.22 1.88
CA GLY A 89 -3.16 9.84 1.72
C GLY A 89 -2.51 9.14 0.53
N GLY A 90 -2.81 7.84 0.33
CA GLY A 90 -2.20 7.06 -0.74
C GLY A 90 -0.70 6.91 -0.58
N TYR A 91 -0.25 6.57 0.64
CA TYR A 91 1.16 6.42 0.96
C TYR A 91 1.78 5.16 0.39
N THR A 92 0.97 4.25 -0.13
CA THR A 92 1.41 2.95 -0.63
C THR A 92 0.99 2.74 -2.08
N GLN A 93 1.84 2.04 -2.83
CA GLN A 93 1.62 1.63 -4.21
C GLN A 93 1.65 0.10 -4.32
N ILE A 94 0.75 -0.45 -5.14
CA ILE A 94 0.70 -1.88 -5.44
C ILE A 94 1.11 -2.07 -6.90
N LEU A 95 2.22 -2.78 -7.14
CA LEU A 95 2.73 -3.10 -8.45
C LEU A 95 2.47 -4.59 -8.74
N LYS A 96 1.80 -4.90 -9.84
CA LYS A 96 1.60 -6.28 -10.28
C LYS A 96 2.91 -6.81 -10.87
N VAL A 97 3.30 -8.03 -10.49
CA VAL A 97 4.54 -8.66 -10.96
C VAL A 97 4.23 -9.80 -11.92
N ALA A 98 3.71 -10.90 -11.41
CA ALA A 98 3.44 -12.11 -12.18
C ALA A 98 2.44 -13.00 -11.44
N GLU A 99 1.94 -14.02 -12.12
CA GLU A 99 1.18 -15.10 -11.51
C GLU A 99 2.13 -16.15 -10.96
N ARG A 100 1.83 -16.66 -9.75
CA ARG A 100 2.64 -17.67 -9.08
C ARG A 100 2.36 -19.04 -9.69
N ARG A 101 3.40 -19.79 -10.08
CA ARG A 101 3.27 -21.16 -10.56
C ARG A 101 2.63 -22.04 -9.48
N GLY A 102 1.73 -22.92 -9.89
CA GLY A 102 1.02 -23.85 -9.03
C GLY A 102 -0.41 -23.43 -8.70
N ASP A 103 -0.64 -22.23 -8.19
CA ASP A 103 -1.98 -21.75 -7.80
C ASP A 103 -2.47 -20.53 -8.60
N ASN A 104 -1.71 -20.08 -9.58
CA ASN A 104 -2.00 -18.94 -10.44
C ASN A 104 -2.37 -17.64 -9.67
N SER A 105 -1.95 -17.53 -8.42
CA SER A 105 -2.21 -16.35 -7.60
C SER A 105 -1.40 -15.15 -8.09
N LEU A 106 -2.06 -14.01 -8.32
CA LEU A 106 -1.39 -12.78 -8.74
C LEU A 106 -0.51 -12.24 -7.60
N MET A 107 0.80 -12.25 -7.84
CA MET A 107 1.81 -11.70 -6.95
C MET A 107 2.00 -10.21 -7.23
N VAL A 108 2.14 -9.45 -6.16
CA VAL A 108 2.33 -7.99 -6.22
C VAL A 108 3.39 -7.55 -5.24
N ILE A 109 4.05 -6.43 -5.57
CA ILE A 109 4.89 -5.69 -4.64
C ILE A 109 4.05 -4.55 -4.06
N LEU A 110 3.90 -4.56 -2.74
CA LEU A 110 3.37 -3.44 -1.98
C LEU A 110 4.54 -2.62 -1.47
N ARG A 111 4.67 -1.37 -1.92
CA ARG A 111 5.76 -0.48 -1.51
C ARG A 111 5.24 0.85 -0.99
N LEU A 112 6.04 1.51 -0.16
CA LEU A 112 5.86 2.91 0.19
C LEU A 112 6.23 3.79 -1.02
N VAL A 113 5.46 4.84 -1.24
CA VAL A 113 5.72 5.78 -2.35
C VAL A 113 6.87 6.69 -1.94
N SER A 114 7.95 6.72 -2.71
CA SER A 114 9.02 7.71 -2.58
C SER A 114 8.56 9.06 -3.13
N GLU A 115 9.06 10.16 -2.57
CA GLU A 115 8.70 11.51 -3.05
C GLU A 115 9.24 11.80 -4.45
N GLU A 116 10.25 11.07 -4.91
CA GLU A 116 10.95 11.29 -6.17
C GLU A 116 10.29 10.67 -7.41
N GLU A 117 9.17 9.95 -7.28
CA GLU A 117 8.50 9.42 -8.47
C GLU A 117 7.49 10.43 -9.01
N PRO A 118 7.76 11.03 -10.19
CA PRO A 118 6.77 11.84 -10.88
C PRO A 118 5.53 10.97 -11.14
N LYS A 119 4.35 11.53 -10.92
CA LYS A 119 3.08 10.92 -11.31
C LYS A 119 3.21 10.47 -12.76
N GLN A 120 3.40 9.19 -13.01
CA GLN A 120 3.33 8.66 -14.36
C GLN A 120 1.90 8.92 -14.88
N GLU A 121 1.78 9.88 -15.76
CA GLU A 121 0.60 10.17 -16.57
C GLU A 121 0.40 9.05 -17.61
N THR A 122 0.15 7.84 -17.14
CA THR A 122 -0.13 6.69 -18.00
C THR A 122 -1.62 6.58 -18.31
N LYS A 123 -2.25 7.63 -18.83
CA LYS A 123 -3.63 7.52 -19.36
C LYS A 123 -3.97 8.52 -20.46
N LYS A 124 -3.06 9.30 -20.99
CA LYS A 124 -3.38 10.24 -22.07
C LYS A 124 -2.87 9.84 -23.46
N GLU A 125 -1.88 8.97 -23.54
CA GLU A 125 -1.31 8.56 -24.83
C GLU A 125 -2.17 7.52 -25.55
N ASP A 126 -2.70 6.52 -24.84
CA ASP A 126 -3.57 5.49 -25.46
C ASP A 126 -4.89 6.02 -26.02
N LYS A 127 -5.39 7.17 -25.52
CA LYS A 127 -6.58 7.80 -26.06
C LYS A 127 -6.31 8.64 -27.31
N LYS A 128 -5.11 9.18 -27.46
CA LYS A 128 -4.72 9.94 -28.66
C LYS A 128 -4.47 9.02 -29.85
N GLU A 129 -3.78 7.88 -29.65
CA GLU A 129 -3.53 6.90 -30.71
C GLU A 129 -4.80 6.23 -31.24
N LYS A 130 -5.78 5.94 -30.35
CA LYS A 130 -7.06 5.38 -30.78
C LYS A 130 -7.94 6.38 -31.55
N LYS A 131 -7.80 7.68 -31.29
CA LYS A 131 -8.56 8.71 -31.99
C LYS A 131 -8.01 8.98 -33.40
N THR A 132 -6.69 8.97 -33.56
CA THR A 132 -6.02 9.14 -34.86
C THR A 132 -6.15 7.93 -35.79
N ARG A 133 -6.33 6.72 -35.22
CA ARG A 133 -6.62 5.52 -36.04
C ARG A 133 -8.07 5.43 -36.52
N ARG A 134 -9.02 6.08 -35.83
CA ARG A 134 -10.44 6.14 -36.26
C ARG A 134 -10.67 7.13 -37.40
N THR A 135 -10.05 8.30 -37.36
CA THR A 135 -10.21 9.34 -38.41
C THR A 135 -9.53 8.93 -39.72
N LYS A 136 -8.47 8.08 -39.71
CA LYS A 136 -7.84 7.56 -40.94
C LYS A 136 -8.63 6.42 -41.64
N LYS A 137 -9.70 5.90 -41.03
CA LYS A 137 -10.54 4.83 -41.62
C LYS A 137 -11.81 5.34 -42.25
N GLU A 138 -12.17 6.60 -42.01
CA GLU A 138 -13.37 7.23 -42.61
C GLU A 138 -13.08 8.02 -43.90
N ASP A 139 -11.79 8.21 -44.25
CA ASP A 139 -11.35 8.92 -45.46
C ASP A 139 -10.79 7.96 -46.55
N LYS A 140 -11.30 6.69 -46.62
CA LYS A 140 -10.88 5.78 -47.69
C LYS A 140 -12.06 4.98 -48.25
#